data_254562a638e4d28eed8610e54e86b443
#
_entry.id   254562a638e4d28eed8610e54e86b443
#
_cell.length_a   1.000
_cell.length_b   1.000
_cell.length_c   1.000
_cell.angle_alpha   90.00
_cell.angle_beta   90.00
_cell.angle_gamma   90.00
#
_symmetry.space_group_name_H-M   'P 1'
#
loop_
_entity.id
_entity.type
_entity.pdbx_description
1 polymer ?
#
loop_
_entity_poly.entity_id
_entity_poly.type
_entity_poly.pdbx_seq_one_letter_code
_entity_poly.pdbx_strand_id
1 'polypeptide(L)'
;MGLACKPGAYNEVLKKLIFQFNIDQQNVFLLFGPVDILIRFRNLENVEEFIRKWVNPIRMIGAEDDLITKTISLIVASEGPLLAEKPFAFLFLNTKPQNAEEVKTKLLTIPEVLSADMVLGPYDVICSIKAEDNQDLETTVLLIQQIHGLESSVTSIVSPTRVLPDW
;
A
#
# COMPACT_ATOMS: atom_id res chain seq x y z
N MET A 1 -2.47 3.68 -4.19
CA MET A 1 -1.50 3.90 -5.29
C MET A 1 -0.09 3.73 -4.75
N GLY A 2 0.72 2.89 -5.38
CA GLY A 2 2.13 2.68 -5.03
C GLY A 2 3.04 3.41 -5.99
N LEU A 3 4.14 3.97 -5.49
CA LEU A 3 5.16 4.67 -6.27
C LEU A 3 6.53 4.05 -6.00
N ALA A 4 7.29 3.76 -7.05
CA ALA A 4 8.71 3.50 -6.96
C ALA A 4 9.46 4.75 -7.42
N CYS A 5 10.38 5.23 -6.59
CA CYS A 5 11.14 6.45 -6.83
C CYS A 5 12.55 6.13 -7.35
N LYS A 6 13.19 7.10 -7.97
CA LYS A 6 14.65 7.00 -8.18
C LYS A 6 15.38 7.01 -6.85
N PRO A 7 16.55 6.35 -6.76
CA PRO A 7 17.36 6.39 -5.54
C PRO A 7 17.60 7.83 -5.07
N GLY A 8 17.28 8.12 -3.81
CA GLY A 8 17.42 9.44 -3.20
C GLY A 8 16.29 10.43 -3.49
N ALA A 9 15.35 10.12 -4.40
CA ALA A 9 14.28 11.04 -4.81
C ALA A 9 13.06 11.03 -3.89
N TYR A 10 12.90 10.05 -3.01
CA TYR A 10 11.67 9.86 -2.24
C TYR A 10 11.28 11.07 -1.39
N ASN A 11 12.24 11.81 -0.79
CA ASN A 11 11.95 13.02 0.00
C ASN A 11 11.34 14.13 -0.85
N GLU A 12 11.85 14.33 -2.07
CA GLU A 12 11.31 15.34 -2.98
C GLU A 12 9.92 14.96 -3.47
N VAL A 13 9.72 13.69 -3.81
CA VAL A 13 8.39 13.16 -4.16
C VAL A 13 7.41 13.37 -3.01
N LEU A 14 7.79 13.06 -1.77
CA LEU A 14 6.95 13.30 -0.59
C LEU A 14 6.57 14.76 -0.41
N LYS A 15 7.52 15.68 -0.55
CA LYS A 15 7.24 17.13 -0.48
C LYS A 15 6.21 17.54 -1.52
N LYS A 16 6.33 17.08 -2.76
CA LYS A 16 5.35 17.35 -3.82
C LYS A 16 3.98 16.77 -3.46
N LEU A 17 3.90 15.52 -3.03
CA LEU A 17 2.63 14.88 -2.65
C LEU A 17 1.90 15.64 -1.54
N ILE A 18 2.61 16.05 -0.51
CA ILE A 18 2.00 16.68 0.67
C ILE A 18 1.73 18.16 0.43
N PHE A 19 2.70 18.93 -0.06
CA PHE A 19 2.59 20.39 -0.17
C PHE A 19 1.98 20.85 -1.50
N GLN A 20 2.29 20.21 -2.60
CA GLN A 20 1.77 20.60 -3.91
C GLN A 20 0.38 19.99 -4.18
N PHE A 21 0.20 18.71 -3.87
CA PHE A 21 -1.06 18.01 -4.07
C PHE A 21 -1.96 17.99 -2.83
N ASN A 22 -1.50 18.51 -1.70
CA ASN A 22 -2.25 18.58 -0.44
C ASN A 22 -2.80 17.21 0.01
N ILE A 23 -1.99 16.15 -0.15
CA ILE A 23 -2.35 14.81 0.30
C ILE A 23 -2.08 14.74 1.79
N ASP A 24 -3.08 14.31 2.57
CA ASP A 24 -2.94 14.14 4.01
C ASP A 24 -1.85 13.10 4.34
N GLN A 25 -0.91 13.47 5.19
CA GLN A 25 0.21 12.63 5.62
C GLN A 25 -0.24 11.31 6.24
N GLN A 26 -1.42 11.25 6.86
CA GLN A 26 -1.99 10.02 7.42
C GLN A 26 -2.32 8.96 6.36
N ASN A 27 -2.44 9.39 5.11
CA ASN A 27 -2.72 8.53 3.97
C ASN A 27 -1.47 8.17 3.15
N VAL A 28 -0.28 8.59 3.60
CA VAL A 28 0.99 8.35 2.92
C VAL A 28 1.88 7.48 3.79
N PHE A 29 2.31 6.35 3.25
CA PHE A 29 3.18 5.40 3.93
C PHE A 29 4.49 5.27 3.16
N LEU A 30 5.61 5.48 3.84
CA LEU A 30 6.94 5.12 3.34
C LEU A 30 7.15 3.64 3.56
N LEU A 31 7.62 2.96 2.52
CA LEU A 31 7.79 1.51 2.53
C LEU A 31 9.24 1.11 2.18
N PHE A 32 9.66 0.00 2.76
CA PHE A 32 10.81 -0.76 2.30
C PHE A 32 10.30 -2.01 1.57
N GLY A 33 10.35 -2.01 0.23
CA GLY A 33 9.80 -3.08 -0.59
C GLY A 33 9.80 -2.72 -2.08
N PRO A 34 8.91 -3.32 -2.89
CA PRO A 34 8.86 -3.11 -4.34
C PRO A 34 8.34 -1.73 -4.75
N VAL A 35 7.75 -0.99 -3.82
CA VAL A 35 7.38 0.41 -3.93
C VAL A 35 7.89 1.16 -2.72
N ASP A 36 8.25 2.43 -2.90
CA ASP A 36 8.82 3.27 -1.83
C ASP A 36 7.75 4.05 -1.09
N ILE A 37 6.65 4.37 -1.76
CA ILE A 37 5.55 5.16 -1.21
C ILE A 37 4.23 4.49 -1.55
N LEU A 38 3.37 4.29 -0.54
CA LEU A 38 1.98 3.87 -0.72
C LEU A 38 1.06 5.01 -0.30
N ILE A 39 0.12 5.37 -1.16
CA ILE A 39 -0.85 6.44 -0.93
C ILE A 39 -2.26 5.83 -0.93
N ARG A 40 -3.05 6.13 0.09
CA ARG A 40 -4.47 5.80 0.16
C ARG A 40 -5.30 7.02 -0.23
N PHE A 41 -6.19 6.84 -1.18
CA PHE A 41 -7.21 7.83 -1.54
C PHE A 41 -8.57 7.31 -1.07
N ARG A 42 -9.35 8.19 -0.46
CA ARG A 42 -10.71 7.89 0.02
C ARG A 42 -11.70 8.88 -0.53
N ASN A 43 -12.98 8.53 -0.44
CA ASN A 43 -14.10 9.39 -0.83
C ASN A 43 -14.00 9.86 -2.29
N LEU A 44 -13.57 8.96 -3.17
CA LEU A 44 -13.56 9.20 -4.61
C LEU A 44 -14.93 8.87 -5.18
N GLU A 45 -15.46 9.75 -6.03
CA GLU A 45 -16.77 9.54 -6.65
C GLU A 45 -16.72 8.37 -7.65
N ASN A 46 -15.63 8.27 -8.39
CA ASN A 46 -15.44 7.24 -9.41
C ASN A 46 -13.95 7.13 -9.84
N VAL A 47 -13.67 6.13 -10.66
CA VAL A 47 -12.32 5.85 -11.19
C VAL A 47 -11.81 6.98 -12.08
N GLU A 48 -12.68 7.63 -12.85
CA GLU A 48 -12.29 8.73 -13.73
C GLU A 48 -11.77 9.93 -12.92
N GLU A 49 -12.46 10.28 -11.84
CA GLU A 49 -11.99 11.31 -10.90
C GLU A 49 -10.61 10.94 -10.32
N PHE A 50 -10.42 9.69 -9.90
CA PHE A 50 -9.14 9.23 -9.40
C PHE A 50 -8.02 9.40 -10.43
N ILE A 51 -8.26 8.98 -11.68
CA ILE A 51 -7.27 9.12 -12.74
C ILE A 51 -6.94 10.58 -13.01
N ARG A 52 -7.96 11.42 -13.19
CA ARG A 52 -7.80 12.83 -13.54
C ARG A 52 -7.16 13.65 -12.43
N LYS A 53 -7.60 13.45 -11.19
CA LYS A 53 -7.19 14.25 -10.03
C LYS A 53 -5.85 13.82 -9.43
N TRP A 54 -5.55 12.52 -9.49
CA TRP A 54 -4.39 11.97 -8.78
C TRP A 54 -3.41 11.22 -9.67
N VAL A 55 -3.87 10.25 -10.48
CA VAL A 55 -2.96 9.37 -11.23
C VAL A 55 -2.16 10.17 -12.24
N ASN A 56 -2.83 10.95 -13.09
CA ASN A 56 -2.17 11.74 -14.14
C ASN A 56 -1.24 12.80 -13.56
N PRO A 57 -1.63 13.66 -12.59
CA PRO A 57 -0.74 14.65 -12.01
C PRO A 57 0.48 14.02 -11.31
N ILE A 58 0.31 12.90 -10.59
CA ILE A 58 1.43 12.23 -9.94
C ILE A 58 2.38 11.61 -10.98
N ARG A 59 1.85 11.04 -12.07
CA ARG A 59 2.69 10.53 -13.17
C ARG A 59 3.50 11.64 -13.85
N MET A 60 3.00 12.87 -13.89
CA MET A 60 3.75 14.01 -14.45
C MET A 60 5.01 14.32 -13.64
N ILE A 61 5.02 14.09 -12.32
CA ILE A 61 6.25 14.17 -11.51
C ILE A 61 7.33 13.23 -12.05
N GLY A 62 6.94 12.02 -12.47
CA GLY A 62 7.88 11.08 -13.11
C GLY A 62 8.33 11.54 -14.49
N ALA A 63 7.42 12.09 -15.31
CA ALA A 63 7.70 12.48 -16.68
C ALA A 63 8.49 13.79 -16.78
N GLU A 64 8.19 14.78 -15.95
CA GLU A 64 8.81 16.12 -16.00
C GLU A 64 10.07 16.21 -15.13
N ASP A 65 10.01 15.67 -13.91
CA ASP A 65 11.10 15.81 -12.94
C ASP A 65 11.99 14.56 -12.87
N ASP A 66 11.60 13.47 -13.53
CA ASP A 66 12.31 12.20 -13.56
C ASP A 66 12.56 11.57 -12.17
N LEU A 67 11.60 11.77 -11.24
CA LEU A 67 11.71 11.35 -9.84
C LEU A 67 11.05 10.00 -9.56
N ILE A 68 10.02 9.62 -10.35
CA ILE A 68 9.23 8.40 -10.18
C ILE A 68 9.52 7.47 -11.36
N THR A 69 9.95 6.24 -11.06
CA THR A 69 10.27 5.22 -12.06
C THR A 69 9.08 4.33 -12.39
N LYS A 70 8.15 4.15 -11.43
CA LYS A 70 6.96 3.29 -11.60
C LYS A 70 5.82 3.76 -10.73
N THR A 71 4.61 3.66 -11.30
CA THR A 71 3.36 3.85 -10.54
C THR A 71 2.50 2.59 -10.64
N ILE A 72 1.91 2.19 -9.52
CA ILE A 72 0.97 1.07 -9.42
C ILE A 72 -0.35 1.62 -8.88
N SER A 73 -1.42 1.52 -9.66
CA SER A 73 -2.76 1.87 -9.20
C SER A 73 -3.50 0.60 -8.78
N LEU A 74 -4.11 0.65 -7.61
CA LEU A 74 -4.89 -0.42 -7.02
C LEU A 74 -6.25 0.18 -6.66
N ILE A 75 -7.31 -0.38 -7.22
CA ILE A 75 -8.68 0.07 -7.00
C ILE A 75 -9.31 -0.91 -6.02
N VAL A 76 -9.76 -0.41 -4.87
CA VAL A 76 -10.42 -1.24 -3.86
C VAL A 76 -11.79 -1.66 -4.38
N ALA A 77 -11.97 -2.97 -4.54
CA ALA A 77 -13.23 -3.60 -4.95
C ALA A 77 -14.09 -4.01 -3.74
N SER A 78 -13.44 -4.41 -2.64
CA SER A 78 -14.10 -4.76 -1.38
C SER A 78 -13.20 -4.35 -0.21
N GLU A 79 -13.67 -3.37 0.56
CA GLU A 79 -12.92 -2.84 1.71
C GLU A 79 -12.92 -3.82 2.88
N GLY A 80 -11.82 -3.85 3.61
CA GLY A 80 -11.69 -4.43 4.93
C GLY A 80 -11.95 -3.41 6.05
N PRO A 81 -11.68 -3.77 7.31
CA PRO A 81 -11.73 -2.84 8.43
C PRO A 81 -10.85 -1.60 8.19
N LEU A 82 -11.29 -0.46 8.72
CA LEU A 82 -10.50 0.76 8.70
C LEU A 82 -9.25 0.58 9.58
N LEU A 83 -8.11 1.08 9.10
CA LEU A 83 -6.90 1.09 9.92
C LEU A 83 -7.10 2.01 11.14
N ALA A 84 -7.11 1.42 12.31
CA ALA A 84 -7.19 2.13 13.59
C ALA A 84 -5.81 2.64 14.05
N GLU A 85 -4.74 2.02 13.54
CA GLU A 85 -3.35 2.33 13.88
C GLU A 85 -2.44 2.22 12.65
N LYS A 86 -1.21 2.72 12.77
CA LYS A 86 -0.21 2.61 11.71
C LYS A 86 0.24 1.14 11.60
N PRO A 87 0.16 0.53 10.41
CA PRO A 87 0.61 -0.85 10.24
C PRO A 87 2.15 -0.94 10.32
N PHE A 88 2.63 -2.10 10.72
CA PHE A 88 4.06 -2.44 10.67
C PHE A 88 4.48 -2.80 9.24
N ALA A 89 3.63 -3.50 8.51
CA ALA A 89 3.87 -3.89 7.13
C ALA A 89 2.58 -3.97 6.32
N PHE A 90 2.74 -3.85 4.99
CA PHE A 90 1.74 -4.22 4.00
C PHE A 90 2.18 -5.47 3.25
N LEU A 91 1.25 -6.40 3.03
CA LEU A 91 1.42 -7.53 2.16
C LEU A 91 0.58 -7.33 0.91
N PHE A 92 1.22 -7.47 -0.23
CA PHE A 92 0.58 -7.48 -1.55
C PHE A 92 0.49 -8.93 -2.00
N LEU A 93 -0.73 -9.42 -2.16
CA LEU A 93 -1.03 -10.83 -2.31
C LEU A 93 -1.67 -11.11 -3.67
N ASN A 94 -1.22 -12.16 -4.34
CA ASN A 94 -1.92 -12.75 -5.47
C ASN A 94 -2.56 -14.07 -5.05
N THR A 95 -3.75 -14.31 -5.52
CA THR A 95 -4.57 -15.48 -5.20
C THR A 95 -5.00 -16.18 -6.47
N LYS A 96 -5.42 -17.43 -6.34
CA LYS A 96 -6.22 -18.04 -7.41
C LYS A 96 -7.49 -17.21 -7.60
N PRO A 97 -7.93 -16.95 -8.84
CA PRO A 97 -9.02 -16.01 -9.12
C PRO A 97 -10.31 -16.28 -8.33
N GLN A 98 -10.64 -17.54 -8.07
CA GLN A 98 -11.84 -17.91 -7.32
C GLN A 98 -11.66 -17.84 -5.79
N ASN A 99 -10.47 -17.62 -5.26
CA ASN A 99 -10.17 -17.70 -3.83
C ASN A 99 -9.96 -16.34 -3.14
N ALA A 100 -9.99 -15.23 -3.85
CA ALA A 100 -9.66 -13.92 -3.30
C ALA A 100 -10.54 -13.55 -2.08
N GLU A 101 -11.85 -13.79 -2.15
CA GLU A 101 -12.78 -13.52 -1.04
C GLU A 101 -12.54 -14.46 0.15
N GLU A 102 -12.25 -15.75 -0.11
CA GLU A 102 -11.93 -16.71 0.94
C GLU A 102 -10.62 -16.36 1.64
N VAL A 103 -9.59 -15.98 0.86
CA VAL A 103 -8.29 -15.54 1.38
C VAL A 103 -8.48 -14.28 2.24
N LYS A 104 -9.21 -13.28 1.76
CA LYS A 104 -9.54 -12.07 2.54
C LYS A 104 -10.21 -12.43 3.86
N THR A 105 -11.21 -13.29 3.83
CA THR A 105 -11.94 -13.71 5.03
C THR A 105 -11.02 -14.40 6.04
N LYS A 106 -10.14 -15.28 5.58
CA LYS A 106 -9.17 -15.97 6.44
C LYS A 106 -8.14 -15.02 7.01
N LEU A 107 -7.64 -14.07 6.22
CA LEU A 107 -6.73 -13.03 6.71
C LEU A 107 -7.32 -12.28 7.90
N LEU A 108 -8.58 -11.89 7.82
CA LEU A 108 -9.28 -11.14 8.88
C LEU A 108 -9.51 -11.97 10.16
N THR A 109 -9.26 -13.28 10.17
CA THR A 109 -9.28 -14.10 11.39
C THR A 109 -7.94 -14.12 12.14
N ILE A 110 -6.87 -13.59 11.53
CA ILE A 110 -5.54 -13.52 12.14
C ILE A 110 -5.46 -12.25 13.00
N PRO A 111 -5.13 -12.36 14.31
CA PRO A 111 -5.15 -11.21 15.23
C PRO A 111 -4.20 -10.07 14.87
N GLU A 112 -3.12 -10.38 14.17
CA GLU A 112 -2.11 -9.41 13.72
C GLU A 112 -2.55 -8.67 12.46
N VAL A 113 -3.58 -9.14 11.75
CA VAL A 113 -4.12 -8.48 10.56
C VAL A 113 -5.03 -7.32 10.96
N LEU A 114 -4.65 -6.13 10.58
CA LEU A 114 -5.40 -4.90 10.82
C LEU A 114 -6.50 -4.66 9.77
N SER A 115 -6.19 -4.97 8.51
CA SER A 115 -7.12 -4.84 7.38
C SER A 115 -6.72 -5.77 6.24
N ALA A 116 -7.69 -6.16 5.44
CA ALA A 116 -7.49 -6.86 4.18
C ALA A 116 -8.50 -6.32 3.15
N ASP A 117 -8.00 -5.72 2.08
CA ASP A 117 -8.79 -5.11 1.02
C ASP A 117 -8.62 -5.91 -0.27
N MET A 118 -9.74 -6.33 -0.90
CA MET A 118 -9.67 -6.84 -2.27
C MET A 118 -9.46 -5.67 -3.22
N VAL A 119 -8.56 -5.84 -4.16
CA VAL A 119 -8.18 -4.77 -5.10
C VAL A 119 -8.16 -5.27 -6.53
N LEU A 120 -8.35 -4.35 -7.46
CA LEU A 120 -8.16 -4.54 -8.89
C LEU A 120 -6.82 -3.90 -9.28
N GLY A 121 -5.96 -4.68 -9.91
CA GLY A 121 -4.63 -4.24 -10.32
C GLY A 121 -3.67 -5.42 -10.47
N PRO A 122 -2.38 -5.21 -10.23
CA PRO A 122 -1.37 -6.28 -10.30
C PRO A 122 -1.37 -7.22 -9.08
N TYR A 123 -2.19 -6.95 -8.09
CA TYR A 123 -2.43 -7.77 -6.91
C TYR A 123 -3.93 -7.95 -6.70
N ASP A 124 -4.33 -8.98 -5.97
CA ASP A 124 -5.73 -9.31 -5.68
C ASP A 124 -6.16 -8.84 -4.29
N VAL A 125 -5.25 -8.89 -3.31
CA VAL A 125 -5.52 -8.47 -1.93
C VAL A 125 -4.34 -7.64 -1.41
N ILE A 126 -4.64 -6.54 -0.71
CA ILE A 126 -3.69 -5.82 0.13
C ILE A 126 -4.05 -6.10 1.58
N CYS A 127 -3.10 -6.64 2.32
CA CYS A 127 -3.24 -6.89 3.75
C CYS A 127 -2.31 -5.97 4.52
N SER A 128 -2.81 -5.34 5.58
CA SER A 128 -2.00 -4.58 6.53
C SER A 128 -1.93 -5.33 7.85
N ILE A 129 -0.72 -5.43 8.39
CA ILE A 129 -0.47 -6.15 9.63
C ILE A 129 0.26 -5.29 10.65
N LYS A 130 0.00 -5.57 11.93
CA LYS A 130 0.82 -5.11 13.06
C LYS A 130 1.86 -6.17 13.39
N ALA A 131 2.95 -5.74 13.98
CA ALA A 131 3.96 -6.60 14.59
C ALA A 131 4.69 -5.81 15.68
N GLU A 132 5.18 -6.48 16.70
CA GLU A 132 5.99 -5.86 17.75
C GLU A 132 7.44 -5.70 17.28
N ASP A 133 7.94 -6.69 16.53
CA ASP A 133 9.28 -6.73 15.99
C ASP A 133 9.34 -7.54 14.67
N ASN A 134 10.55 -7.73 14.14
CA ASN A 134 10.78 -8.49 12.92
C ASN A 134 10.49 -9.99 13.06
N GLN A 135 10.64 -10.56 14.24
CA GLN A 135 10.35 -11.98 14.48
C GLN A 135 8.85 -12.23 14.49
N ASP A 136 8.09 -11.32 15.09
CA ASP A 136 6.63 -11.35 15.07
C ASP A 136 6.10 -11.15 13.64
N LEU A 137 6.69 -10.22 12.89
CA LEU A 137 6.41 -10.04 11.47
C LEU A 137 6.63 -11.34 10.68
N GLU A 138 7.79 -11.98 10.82
CA GLU A 138 8.12 -13.21 10.12
C GLU A 138 7.11 -14.32 10.45
N THR A 139 6.78 -14.50 11.72
CA THR A 139 5.80 -15.49 12.17
C THR A 139 4.44 -15.26 11.51
N THR A 140 3.97 -14.01 11.50
CA THR A 140 2.68 -13.63 10.89
C THR A 140 2.70 -13.84 9.37
N VAL A 141 3.78 -13.46 8.69
CA VAL A 141 3.92 -13.66 7.24
C VAL A 141 3.91 -15.16 6.89
N LEU A 142 4.62 -16.00 7.65
CA LEU A 142 4.62 -17.45 7.43
C LEU A 142 3.24 -18.06 7.63
N LEU A 143 2.48 -17.60 8.63
CA LEU A 143 1.10 -18.03 8.85
C LEU A 143 0.20 -17.63 7.66
N ILE A 144 0.32 -16.41 7.18
CA ILE A 144 -0.43 -15.92 6.02
C ILE A 144 -0.12 -16.75 4.77
N GLN A 145 1.14 -17.09 4.54
CA GLN A 145 1.57 -17.88 3.38
C GLN A 145 1.00 -19.31 3.36
N GLN A 146 0.50 -19.82 4.49
CA GLN A 146 -0.16 -21.13 4.56
C GLN A 146 -1.64 -21.09 4.16
N ILE A 147 -2.21 -19.90 3.92
CA ILE A 147 -3.61 -19.78 3.53
C ILE A 147 -3.84 -20.43 2.15
N HIS A 148 -4.78 -21.38 2.12
CA HIS A 148 -5.15 -22.04 0.86
C HIS A 148 -5.68 -21.02 -0.16
N GLY A 149 -5.22 -21.13 -1.40
CA GLY A 149 -5.60 -20.22 -2.48
C GLY A 149 -4.67 -19.00 -2.65
N LEU A 150 -3.72 -18.79 -1.74
CA LEU A 150 -2.64 -17.81 -1.93
C LEU A 150 -1.61 -18.37 -2.91
N GLU A 151 -1.19 -17.57 -3.89
CA GLU A 151 -0.20 -17.96 -4.90
C GLU A 151 1.15 -17.26 -4.66
N SER A 152 1.11 -15.99 -4.29
CA SER A 152 2.33 -15.24 -3.97
C SER A 152 2.06 -14.10 -2.99
N SER A 153 3.11 -13.70 -2.28
CA SER A 153 3.07 -12.58 -1.38
C SER A 153 4.34 -11.73 -1.50
N VAL A 154 4.18 -10.42 -1.40
CA VAL A 154 5.28 -9.47 -1.30
C VAL A 154 5.05 -8.62 -0.07
N THR A 155 6.00 -8.65 0.86
CA THR A 155 5.94 -7.88 2.10
C THR A 155 6.70 -6.57 1.94
N SER A 156 6.09 -5.47 2.35
CA SER A 156 6.71 -4.15 2.42
C SER A 156 6.60 -3.61 3.84
N ILE A 157 7.74 -3.39 4.47
CA ILE A 157 7.81 -2.87 5.84
C ILE A 157 7.54 -1.36 5.82
N VAL A 158 6.69 -0.89 6.71
CA VAL A 158 6.40 0.54 6.86
C VAL A 158 7.53 1.19 7.64
N SER A 159 8.09 2.27 7.10
CA SER A 159 9.12 3.05 7.80
C SER A 159 8.60 3.54 9.16
N PRO A 160 9.34 3.35 10.25
CA PRO A 160 8.95 3.83 11.57
C PRO A 160 9.00 5.37 11.64
N THR A 161 9.80 6.01 10.78
CA THR A 161 9.92 7.46 10.72
C THR A 161 8.62 8.11 10.24
N ARG A 162 8.34 9.32 10.72
CA ARG A 162 7.29 10.17 10.15
C ARG A 162 7.63 10.46 8.69
N VAL A 163 6.60 10.65 7.89
CA VAL A 163 6.72 10.89 6.44
C VAL A 163 7.63 12.08 6.12
N LEU A 164 7.62 13.10 6.98
CA LEU A 164 8.59 14.19 6.94
C LEU A 164 9.26 14.29 8.33
N PRO A 165 10.58 14.21 8.40
CA PRO A 165 11.27 14.62 9.60
C PRO A 165 10.94 16.09 9.87
N ASP A 166 10.89 16.47 11.15
CA ASP A 166 10.78 17.87 11.54
C ASP A 166 12.00 18.62 10.95
N TRP A 167 11.73 19.37 9.89
CA TRP A 167 12.73 20.19 9.18
C TRP A 167 12.89 21.53 9.89
#